data_efc561bb770e195714497fddb690893b
#
_entry.id   efc561bb770e195714497fddb690893b
#
_cell.length_a   1.000
_cell.length_b   1.000
_cell.length_c   1.000
_cell.angle_alpha   90.00
_cell.angle_beta   90.00
_cell.angle_gamma   90.00
#
_symmetry.space_group_name_H-M   'P 1'
#
loop_
_entity.id
_entity.type
_entity.pdbx_description
1 polymer ?
#
loop_
_entity_poly.entity_id
_entity_poly.type
_entity_poly.pdbx_seq_one_letter_code
_entity_poly.pdbx_strand_id
1 'polypeptide(L)' 'MPSQTGEAMAESVYKIIELVGTSTESWEKAAAAAVNLAGKSLRDLRVAEIVSLDMNLEDGKVKAYRAKVKVSFKYQGGK' A
#
# COMPACT_ATOMS: atom_id res chain seq x y z
N MET A 1 -14.33 -7.24 25.29
CA MET A 1 -13.86 -6.87 25.20
C MET A 1 -13.17 -6.68 25.31
N PRO A 2 -12.94 -6.26 25.25
CA PRO A 2 -12.29 -5.85 25.26
C PRO A 2 -11.55 -5.65 25.28
N SER A 3 -11.31 -5.59 25.15
CA SER A 3 -10.63 -5.25 25.15
C SER A 3 -10.06 -4.86 25.06
N GLN A 4 -10.12 -4.71 24.95
CA GLN A 4 -9.65 -4.12 24.88
C GLN A 4 -9.30 -3.54 25.42
N THR A 5 -9.16 -3.38 25.72
CA THR A 5 -8.79 -2.82 26.15
C THR A 5 -8.58 -2.08 26.43
N GLY A 6 -8.81 -1.91 26.49
CA GLY A 6 -8.68 -1.06 26.63
C GLY A 6 -8.11 -0.14 26.56
N GLU A 7 -8.00 0.00 26.42
CA GLU A 7 -7.34 0.85 26.37
C GLU A 7 -7.61 1.79 25.58
N ALA A 8 -7.46 2.98 25.85
CA ALA A 8 -7.56 4.10 25.04
C ALA A 8 -7.15 3.86 23.71
N MET A 9 -6.33 2.89 23.60
CA MET A 9 -5.88 2.56 22.32
C MET A 9 -6.88 1.81 21.59
N ALA A 10 -8.01 1.55 22.15
CA ALA A 10 -9.03 0.81 21.46
C ALA A 10 -9.47 1.48 20.18
N GLU A 11 -9.37 2.78 20.12
CA GLU A 11 -9.83 3.47 18.92
C GLU A 11 -8.65 4.03 18.17
N SER A 12 -8.59 3.75 16.89
CA SER A 12 -7.51 4.22 16.03
C SER A 12 -8.09 4.68 14.71
N VAL A 13 -7.38 5.58 14.08
CA VAL A 13 -7.78 6.09 12.78
C VAL A 13 -6.63 5.87 11.82
N TYR A 14 -6.93 5.41 10.64
CA TYR A 14 -5.92 5.18 9.62
C TYR A 14 -6.22 6.03 8.41
N LYS A 15 -5.16 6.43 7.75
CA LYS A 15 -5.26 7.14 6.49
C LYS A 15 -4.80 6.20 5.40
N ILE A 16 -5.41 6.31 4.23
CA ILE A 16 -5.12 5.42 3.11
C ILE A 16 -4.71 6.26 1.93
N ILE A 17 -3.63 5.84 1.28
CA ILE A 17 -3.23 6.43 0.00
C ILE A 17 -3.18 5.31 -1.03
N GLU A 18 -3.33 5.70 -2.29
CA GLU A 18 -3.32 4.74 -3.38
C GLU A 18 -2.14 5.01 -4.26
N LEU A 19 -1.41 3.96 -4.60
CA LEU A 19 -0.21 4.04 -5.40
C LEU A 19 -0.25 3.00 -6.50
N VAL A 20 0.51 3.25 -7.56
CA VAL A 20 0.70 2.26 -8.61
C VAL A 20 2.20 2.00 -8.71
N GLY A 21 2.59 0.75 -8.51
CA GLY A 21 3.96 0.35 -8.72
C GLY A 21 4.09 -0.40 -10.03
N THR A 22 5.28 -0.36 -10.61
CA THR A 22 5.54 -1.08 -11.85
C THR A 22 6.82 -1.89 -11.72
N SER A 23 6.90 -2.97 -12.49
CA SER A 23 8.09 -3.81 -12.54
C SER A 23 8.10 -4.54 -13.87
N THR A 24 9.28 -4.72 -14.43
CA THR A 24 9.39 -5.54 -15.62
C THR A 24 9.46 -7.02 -15.29
N GLU A 25 9.46 -7.38 -14.01
CA GLU A 25 9.68 -8.76 -13.61
C GLU A 25 8.44 -9.46 -13.07
N SER A 26 7.66 -8.79 -12.21
CA SER A 26 6.51 -9.45 -11.61
C SER A 26 5.58 -8.45 -10.95
N TRP A 27 4.35 -8.90 -10.69
CA TRP A 27 3.40 -8.09 -9.94
C TRP A 27 3.84 -7.93 -8.48
N GLU A 28 4.43 -8.98 -7.90
CA GLU A 28 4.92 -8.88 -6.53
C GLU A 28 5.96 -7.79 -6.40
N LYS A 29 6.87 -7.73 -7.37
CA LYS A 29 7.89 -6.69 -7.34
C LYS A 29 7.29 -5.31 -7.60
N ALA A 30 6.28 -5.25 -8.45
CA ALA A 30 5.59 -3.99 -8.68
C ALA A 30 4.94 -3.47 -7.40
N ALA A 31 4.23 -4.35 -6.70
CA ALA A 31 3.58 -3.97 -5.44
C ALA A 31 4.61 -3.59 -4.39
N ALA A 32 5.68 -4.38 -4.28
CA ALA A 32 6.72 -4.10 -3.30
C ALA A 32 7.40 -2.77 -3.57
N ALA A 33 7.58 -2.42 -4.85
CA ALA A 33 8.18 -1.14 -5.20
C ALA A 33 7.34 0.02 -4.67
N ALA A 34 6.03 -0.07 -4.82
CA ALA A 34 5.14 0.98 -4.32
C ALA A 34 5.21 1.08 -2.80
N VAL A 35 5.15 -0.06 -2.12
CA VAL A 35 5.16 -0.07 -0.66
C VAL A 35 6.50 0.43 -0.13
N ASN A 36 7.60 -0.02 -0.74
CA ASN A 36 8.92 0.38 -0.27
C ASN A 36 9.13 1.89 -0.44
N LEU A 37 8.65 2.45 -1.54
CA LEU A 37 8.79 3.87 -1.74
C LEU A 37 7.94 4.65 -0.74
N ALA A 38 6.72 4.18 -0.48
CA ALA A 38 5.86 4.82 0.51
C ALA A 38 6.51 4.80 1.89
N GLY A 39 7.17 3.69 2.21
CA GLY A 39 7.81 3.56 3.52
C GLY A 39 8.95 4.51 3.74
N LYS A 40 9.50 5.10 2.67
CA LYS A 40 10.58 6.06 2.82
C LYS A 40 10.09 7.41 3.32
N SER A 41 8.83 7.76 3.04
CA SER A 41 8.32 9.05 3.43
C SER A 41 7.18 8.99 4.43
N LEU A 42 6.60 7.83 4.65
CA LEU A 42 5.48 7.69 5.57
C LEU A 42 5.88 6.79 6.72
N ARG A 43 5.33 7.07 7.89
CA ARG A 43 5.60 6.25 9.07
C ARG A 43 4.42 5.37 9.37
N ASP A 44 4.70 4.29 10.08
CA ASP A 44 3.63 3.43 10.61
C ASP A 44 2.75 2.85 9.54
N LEU A 45 3.36 2.41 8.43
CA LEU A 45 2.62 1.65 7.45
C LEU A 45 2.14 0.36 8.09
N ARG A 46 0.89 0.01 7.87
CA ARG A 46 0.31 -1.15 8.53
C ARG A 46 -0.18 -2.19 7.56
N VAL A 47 -0.89 -1.78 6.54
CA VAL A 47 -1.51 -2.72 5.61
C VAL A 47 -1.33 -2.21 4.20
N ALA A 48 -1.01 -3.11 3.30
CA ALA A 48 -0.99 -2.81 1.87
C ALA A 48 -1.97 -3.78 1.21
N GLU A 49 -2.95 -3.23 0.54
CA GLU A 49 -3.98 -4.01 -0.12
C GLU A 49 -3.79 -3.93 -1.62
N ILE A 50 -3.74 -5.07 -2.29
CA ILE A 50 -3.69 -5.09 -3.75
C ILE A 50 -5.09 -4.82 -4.26
N VAL A 51 -5.24 -3.73 -4.98
CA VAL A 51 -6.53 -3.34 -5.53
C VAL A 51 -6.76 -3.97 -6.89
N SER A 52 -5.75 -3.90 -7.73
CA SER A 52 -5.85 -4.49 -9.07
C SER A 52 -4.47 -4.69 -9.64
N LEU A 53 -4.39 -5.60 -10.56
CA LEU A 53 -3.16 -5.92 -11.27
C LEU A 53 -3.43 -5.77 -12.77
N ASP A 54 -2.50 -5.14 -13.47
CA ASP A 54 -2.63 -5.02 -14.91
C ASP A 54 -1.24 -4.98 -15.52
N MET A 55 -1.17 -4.77 -16.81
CA MET A 55 0.08 -4.80 -17.52
C MET A 55 0.11 -3.68 -18.54
N ASN A 56 1.28 -3.09 -18.70
CA ASN A 56 1.53 -2.20 -19.83
C ASN A 56 1.91 -3.06 -21.01
N LEU A 57 1.32 -2.77 -22.14
CA LEU A 57 1.60 -3.50 -23.36
C LEU A 57 2.26 -2.57 -24.37
N GLU A 58 3.17 -3.13 -25.13
CA GLU A 58 3.80 -2.41 -26.23
C GLU A 58 3.89 -3.37 -27.41
N ASP A 59 3.29 -2.97 -28.54
CA ASP A 59 3.27 -3.81 -29.74
C ASP A 59 2.68 -5.19 -29.42
N GLY A 60 1.62 -5.21 -28.59
CA GLY A 60 0.95 -6.45 -28.25
C GLY A 60 1.68 -7.34 -27.27
N LYS A 61 2.79 -6.85 -26.71
CA LYS A 61 3.57 -7.65 -25.78
C LYS A 61 3.61 -6.99 -24.43
N VAL A 62 3.76 -7.82 -23.40
CA VAL A 62 3.84 -7.29 -22.03
C VAL A 62 5.16 -6.54 -21.87
N LYS A 63 5.06 -5.28 -21.52
CA LYS A 63 6.23 -4.46 -21.27
C LYS A 63 6.54 -4.38 -19.77
N ALA A 64 5.51 -4.27 -18.97
CA ALA A 64 5.70 -4.15 -17.53
C ALA A 64 4.44 -4.59 -16.83
N TYR A 65 4.61 -5.04 -15.60
CA TYR A 65 3.52 -5.40 -14.70
C TYR A 65 3.23 -4.21 -13.80
N ARG A 66 1.96 -3.95 -13.53
CA ARG A 66 1.55 -2.85 -12.66
C ARG A 66 0.67 -3.37 -11.56
N ALA A 67 0.88 -2.85 -10.36
CA ALA A 67 0.05 -3.19 -9.21
C ALA A 67 -0.48 -1.91 -8.60
N LYS A 68 -1.81 -1.83 -8.48
CA LYS A 68 -2.43 -0.72 -7.80
C LYS A 68 -2.62 -1.14 -6.34
N VAL A 69 -2.10 -0.35 -5.43
CA VAL A 69 -2.00 -0.72 -4.03
C VAL A 69 -2.57 0.40 -3.18
N LYS A 70 -3.40 0.01 -2.21
CA LYS A 70 -3.83 0.96 -1.17
C LYS A 70 -3.00 0.67 0.06
N VAL A 71 -2.34 1.70 0.58
CA VAL A 71 -1.48 1.56 1.74
C VAL A 71 -2.09 2.36 2.87
N SER A 72 -2.24 1.71 4.03
CA SER A 72 -2.80 2.39 5.18
C SER A 72 -1.72 2.61 6.22
N PHE A 73 -1.81 3.74 6.90
CA PHE A 73 -0.88 4.04 7.97
C PHE A 73 -1.65 4.74 9.07
N LYS A 74 -1.13 4.63 10.28
CA LYS A 74 -1.82 5.17 11.42
C LYS A 74 -1.81 6.69 11.35
N TYR A 75 -2.99 7.28 11.48
CA TYR A 75 -3.13 8.72 11.38
C TYR A 75 -3.05 9.34 12.75
N GLN A 76 -2.10 10.23 12.94
CA GLN A 76 -1.90 10.86 14.22
C GLN A 76 -2.76 12.08 14.44
N GLY A 77 -3.43 12.51 13.42
CA GLY A 77 -4.31 13.64 13.56
C GLY A 77 -3.51 14.86 13.89
N GLY A 78 -3.84 15.89 14.21
CA GLY A 78 -3.16 17.11 14.44
C GLY A 78 -1.93 17.06 15.33
N LYS A 79 -1.30 15.96 15.36
CA LYS A 79 -0.08 15.89 16.18
C LYS A 79 1.16 15.99 15.39
#